data_be9a773839352634d99dd1ad4e9acf37
#
_entry.id   be9a773839352634d99dd1ad4e9acf37
#
_cell.length_a   1.000
_cell.length_b   1.000
_cell.length_c   1.000
_cell.angle_alpha   90.00
_cell.angle_beta   90.00
_cell.angle_gamma   90.00
#
_symmetry.space_group_name_H-M   'P 1'
#
loop_
_entity.id
_entity.type
_entity.pdbx_description
1 polymer ?
#
loop_
_entity_poly.entity_id
_entity_poly.type
_entity_poly.pdbx_seq_one_letter_code
_entity_poly.pdbx_strand_id
1 'polypeptide(L)'
;MSLNLGVVMDPISSINYKKDTTLGLLWAAQDRGWSLFYIEPDGLYLSGEEPMARAQSLTVYRDASQWYALKAPQDLSLGDLDICLMRDRKSVV
;
A
#
# COMPACT_ATOMS: atom_id res chain seq x y z
N MET A 1 15.14 12.39 2.65
CA MET A 1 15.35 10.96 2.40
C MET A 1 14.01 10.29 2.21
N SER A 2 13.79 9.62 1.10
CA SER A 2 12.51 8.97 0.83
C SER A 2 12.59 7.49 1.18
N LEU A 3 11.51 6.99 1.78
CA LEU A 3 11.37 5.57 2.09
C LEU A 3 10.33 4.94 1.17
N ASN A 4 10.41 3.63 1.03
CA ASN A 4 9.41 2.87 0.29
C ASN A 4 8.45 2.22 1.29
N LEU A 5 7.20 2.63 1.24
CA LEU A 5 6.16 2.11 2.11
C LEU A 5 5.20 1.25 1.30
N GLY A 6 5.11 -0.02 1.65
CA GLY A 6 4.12 -0.92 1.09
C GLY A 6 2.98 -1.13 2.06
N VAL A 7 1.75 -1.12 1.58
CA VAL A 7 0.59 -1.42 2.38
C VAL A 7 -0.16 -2.60 1.77
N VAL A 8 -0.30 -3.66 2.56
CA VAL A 8 -1.06 -4.84 2.17
C VAL A 8 -2.45 -4.71 2.78
N MET A 9 -3.46 -4.58 1.93
CA MET A 9 -4.81 -4.29 2.39
C MET A 9 -5.85 -4.76 1.39
N ASP A 10 -7.09 -4.85 1.83
CA ASP A 10 -8.24 -5.07 0.95
C ASP A 10 -8.33 -3.94 -0.08
N PRO A 11 -9.13 -4.11 -1.15
CA PRO A 11 -9.19 -3.09 -2.20
C PRO A 11 -9.37 -1.68 -1.62
N ILE A 12 -8.47 -0.78 -2.02
CA ILE A 12 -8.45 0.59 -1.49
C ILE A 12 -9.76 1.33 -1.80
N SER A 13 -10.46 0.93 -2.84
CA SER A 13 -11.75 1.53 -3.18
C SER A 13 -12.85 1.22 -2.15
N SER A 14 -12.64 0.20 -1.31
CA SER A 14 -13.64 -0.20 -0.31
C SER A 14 -13.40 0.40 1.07
N ILE A 15 -12.33 1.16 1.27
CA ILE A 15 -12.06 1.77 2.56
C ILE A 15 -12.98 2.97 2.80
N ASN A 16 -13.18 3.28 4.07
CA ASN A 16 -13.99 4.44 4.44
C ASN A 16 -13.09 5.68 4.51
N TYR A 17 -13.23 6.56 3.55
CA TYR A 17 -12.40 7.75 3.41
C TYR A 17 -12.31 8.57 4.71
N LYS A 18 -13.45 8.72 5.39
CA LYS A 18 -13.51 9.58 6.58
C LYS A 18 -12.95 8.92 7.85
N LYS A 19 -13.01 7.59 7.92
CA LYS A 19 -12.73 6.86 9.17
C LYS A 19 -11.49 6.00 9.12
N ASP A 20 -10.90 5.80 7.96
CA ASP A 20 -9.79 4.87 7.83
C ASP A 20 -8.48 5.55 8.23
N THR A 21 -7.88 5.06 9.32
CA THR A 21 -6.61 5.59 9.81
C THR A 21 -5.44 5.28 8.88
N THR A 22 -5.56 4.21 8.10
CA THR A 22 -4.51 3.86 7.13
C THR A 22 -4.36 4.97 6.09
N LEU A 23 -5.47 5.54 5.64
CA LEU A 23 -5.41 6.63 4.67
C LEU A 23 -4.68 7.84 5.26
N GLY A 24 -4.92 8.14 6.52
CA GLY A 24 -4.20 9.22 7.21
C GLY A 24 -2.70 8.97 7.27
N LEU A 25 -2.30 7.73 7.53
CA LEU A 25 -0.89 7.35 7.54
C LEU A 25 -0.28 7.49 6.14
N LEU A 26 -1.02 7.11 5.11
CA LEU A 26 -0.55 7.22 3.73
C LEU A 26 -0.36 8.69 3.34
N TRP A 27 -1.28 9.57 3.74
CA TRP A 27 -1.12 11.00 3.48
C TRP A 27 0.14 11.55 4.16
N ALA A 28 0.38 11.17 5.42
CA ALA A 28 1.55 11.62 6.15
C ALA A 28 2.84 11.15 5.49
N ALA A 29 2.87 9.89 5.05
CA ALA A 29 4.04 9.34 4.38
C ALA A 29 4.29 10.06 3.05
N GLN A 30 3.22 10.31 2.28
CA GLN A 30 3.35 11.01 1.01
C GLN A 30 3.84 12.44 1.20
N ASP A 31 3.36 13.12 2.25
CA ASP A 31 3.80 14.48 2.57
C ASP A 31 5.29 14.53 2.90
N ARG A 32 5.85 13.41 3.36
CA ARG A 32 7.28 13.29 3.64
C ARG A 32 8.10 12.94 2.41
N GLY A 33 7.44 12.74 1.26
CA GLY A 33 8.12 12.39 0.02
C GLY A 33 8.41 10.91 -0.13
N TRP A 34 7.75 10.05 0.67
CA TRP A 34 7.93 8.61 0.58
C TRP A 34 7.19 8.06 -0.63
N SER A 35 7.71 6.97 -1.19
CA SER A 35 7.03 6.22 -2.25
C SER A 35 6.05 5.25 -1.62
N LEU A 36 4.81 5.26 -2.13
CA LEU A 36 3.75 4.40 -1.61
C LEU A 36 3.45 3.29 -2.62
N PHE A 37 3.25 2.09 -2.11
CA PHE A 37 2.88 0.93 -2.93
C PHE A 37 1.67 0.24 -2.31
N TYR A 38 0.67 0.00 -3.15
CA TYR A 38 -0.54 -0.71 -2.77
C TYR A 38 -0.38 -2.18 -3.16
N ILE A 39 -0.62 -3.07 -2.22
CA ILE A 39 -0.48 -4.51 -2.43
C ILE A 39 -1.76 -5.19 -1.96
N GLU A 40 -2.36 -6.00 -2.83
CA GLU A 40 -3.49 -6.82 -2.41
C GLU A 40 -2.96 -8.07 -1.68
N PRO A 41 -3.69 -8.59 -0.68
CA PRO A 41 -3.21 -9.76 0.07
C PRO A 41 -2.87 -10.96 -0.80
N ASP A 42 -3.60 -11.18 -1.88
CA ASP A 42 -3.34 -12.30 -2.79
C ASP A 42 -2.24 -12.00 -3.81
N GLY A 43 -1.67 -10.81 -3.77
CA GLY A 43 -0.54 -10.43 -4.61
C GLY A 43 0.81 -10.83 -4.07
N LEU A 44 0.84 -11.42 -2.87
CA LEU A 44 2.10 -11.86 -2.25
C LEU A 44 2.45 -13.26 -2.77
N TYR A 45 3.73 -13.45 -3.11
CA TYR A 45 4.19 -14.75 -3.61
C TYR A 45 5.70 -14.92 -3.36
N LEU A 46 6.18 -16.14 -3.58
CA LEU A 46 7.60 -16.43 -3.48
C LEU A 46 8.16 -16.67 -4.87
N SER A 47 9.31 -16.07 -5.15
CA SER A 47 10.07 -16.32 -6.36
C SER A 47 11.37 -16.99 -5.93
N GLY A 48 11.40 -18.32 -6.01
CA GLY A 48 12.47 -19.08 -5.39
C GLY A 48 12.38 -18.94 -3.88
N GLU A 49 13.41 -18.38 -3.26
CA GLU A 49 13.43 -18.13 -1.81
C GLU A 49 13.14 -16.67 -1.47
N GLU A 50 12.88 -15.83 -2.47
CA GLU A 50 12.69 -14.40 -2.25
C GLU A 50 11.21 -14.05 -2.16
N PRO A 51 10.78 -13.37 -1.08
CA PRO A 51 9.40 -12.91 -0.98
C PRO A 51 9.17 -11.73 -1.93
N MET A 52 8.15 -11.85 -2.76
CA MET A 52 7.81 -10.85 -3.77
C MET A 52 6.37 -10.39 -3.58
N ALA A 53 6.07 -9.26 -4.15
CA ALA A 53 4.71 -8.73 -4.14
C ALA A 53 4.39 -8.09 -5.49
N ARG A 54 3.16 -8.32 -5.94
CA ARG A 54 2.64 -7.54 -7.06
C ARG A 54 2.05 -6.26 -6.48
N ALA A 55 2.69 -5.15 -6.76
CA ALA A 55 2.37 -3.87 -6.17
C ALA A 55 2.04 -2.84 -7.24
N GLN A 56 1.22 -1.88 -6.85
CA GLN A 56 0.90 -0.74 -7.71
C GLN A 56 1.38 0.52 -7.01
N SER A 57 2.07 1.38 -7.74
CA SER A 57 2.48 2.67 -7.20
C SER A 57 1.24 3.46 -6.85
N LEU A 58 1.20 4.00 -5.63
CA LEU A 58 0.02 4.63 -5.06
C LEU A 58 0.26 6.10 -4.83
N THR A 59 -0.69 6.93 -5.23
CA THR A 59 -0.76 8.34 -4.86
C THR A 59 -2.07 8.55 -4.12
N VAL A 60 -2.03 9.29 -3.02
CA VAL A 60 -3.23 9.56 -2.23
C VAL A 60 -3.57 11.04 -2.24
N TYR A 61 -4.85 11.34 -2.24
CA TYR A 61 -5.37 12.70 -2.28
C TYR A 61 -6.35 12.92 -1.14
N ARG A 62 -6.47 14.16 -0.71
CA ARG A 62 -7.45 14.53 0.33
C ARG A 62 -8.77 14.98 -0.31
N ASP A 63 -9.33 14.09 -1.11
CA ASP A 63 -10.57 14.33 -1.85
C ASP A 63 -11.47 13.11 -1.71
N ALA A 64 -12.67 13.31 -1.17
CA ALA A 64 -13.61 12.23 -0.93
C ALA A 64 -14.08 11.54 -2.21
N SER A 65 -14.08 12.23 -3.34
CA SER A 65 -14.49 11.61 -4.61
C SER A 65 -13.33 10.89 -5.31
N GLN A 66 -12.09 11.30 -5.03
CA GLN A 66 -10.91 10.68 -5.66
C GLN A 66 -9.76 10.72 -4.67
N TRP A 67 -9.71 9.75 -3.76
CA TRP A 67 -8.70 9.75 -2.71
C TRP A 67 -7.46 8.95 -3.04
N TYR A 68 -7.44 8.26 -4.19
CA TYR A 68 -6.29 7.45 -4.57
C TYR A 68 -6.14 7.38 -6.09
N ALA A 69 -4.91 7.10 -6.52
CA ALA A 69 -4.61 6.77 -7.92
C ALA A 69 -3.57 5.65 -7.91
N LEU A 70 -3.78 4.66 -8.76
CA LEU A 70 -2.90 3.51 -8.88
C LEU A 70 -2.32 3.45 -10.28
N LYS A 71 -1.03 3.11 -10.37
CA LYS A 71 -0.37 2.88 -11.65
C LYS A 71 -0.42 1.40 -11.99
N ALA A 72 0.13 1.04 -13.15
CA ALA A 72 0.15 -0.34 -13.60
C ALA A 72 0.87 -1.24 -12.58
N PRO A 73 0.40 -2.47 -12.37
CA PRO A 73 1.03 -3.39 -11.43
C PRO A 73 2.46 -3.72 -11.83
N GLN A 74 3.32 -3.88 -10.84
CA GLN A 74 4.69 -4.31 -11.05
C GLN A 74 5.08 -5.27 -9.93
N ASP A 75 6.01 -6.16 -10.23
CA ASP A 75 6.53 -7.07 -9.23
C ASP A 75 7.72 -6.41 -8.55
N LEU A 76 7.74 -6.49 -7.22
CA LEU A 76 8.89 -6.00 -6.46
C LEU A 76 9.17 -6.93 -5.29
N SER A 77 10.42 -6.86 -4.81
CA SER A 77 10.83 -7.63 -3.65
C SER A 77 10.35 -6.94 -2.38
N LEU A 78 9.83 -7.73 -1.44
CA LEU A 78 9.45 -7.17 -0.14
C LEU A 78 10.66 -6.58 0.58
N GLY A 79 11.87 -7.06 0.26
CA GLY A 79 13.09 -6.48 0.81
C GLY A 79 13.38 -5.07 0.33
N ASP A 80 12.77 -4.65 -0.77
CA ASP A 80 12.92 -3.29 -1.27
C ASP A 80 12.05 -2.29 -0.52
N LEU A 81 11.12 -2.77 0.31
CA LEU A 81 10.27 -1.91 1.11
C LEU A 81 10.93 -1.63 2.44
N ASP A 82 10.97 -0.37 2.83
CA ASP A 82 11.49 0.03 4.13
C ASP A 82 10.46 -0.20 5.23
N ILE A 83 9.19 -0.03 4.89
CA ILE A 83 8.08 -0.25 5.80
C ILE A 83 7.01 -1.04 5.07
N CYS A 84 6.47 -2.06 5.72
CA CYS A 84 5.37 -2.84 5.17
C CYS A 84 4.25 -2.90 6.20
N LEU A 85 3.12 -2.27 5.87
CA LEU A 85 1.95 -2.29 6.73
C LEU A 85 1.01 -3.39 6.28
N MET A 86 0.63 -4.26 7.22
CA MET A 86 -0.32 -5.33 6.96
C MET A 86 -1.68 -4.91 7.50
N ARG A 87 -2.60 -4.62 6.58
CA ARG A 87 -3.93 -4.16 6.93
C ARG A 87 -4.97 -5.08 6.30
N ASP A 88 -4.97 -6.32 6.73
CA ASP A 88 -5.88 -7.35 6.24
C ASP A 88 -6.93 -7.64 7.30
N ARG A 89 -8.20 -7.49 6.92
CA ARG A 89 -9.31 -7.77 7.84
C ARG A 89 -9.34 -9.21 8.32
N LYS A 90 -8.87 -10.13 7.49
CA LYS A 90 -8.87 -11.54 7.81
C LYS A 90 -7.87 -11.90 8.90
N SER A 91 -6.91 -11.03 9.16
CA SER A 91 -5.93 -11.25 10.20
C SER A 91 -6.42 -10.82 11.58
N VAL A 92 -7.59 -10.23 11.66
CA VAL A 92 -8.18 -9.84 12.93
C VAL A 92 -8.76 -11.07 13.60
N VAL A 93 -8.28 -11.35 14.76
CA VAL A 93 -8.70 -12.53 15.53
C VAL A 93 -9.45 -12.06 16.76
#